data_3183e452467d06a43865e5343a6f5fc0
#
_entry.id   3183e452467d06a43865e5343a6f5fc0
#
_cell.length_a   1.000
_cell.length_b   1.000
_cell.length_c   1.000
_cell.angle_alpha   90.00
_cell.angle_beta   90.00
_cell.angle_gamma   90.00
#
_symmetry.space_group_name_H-M   'P 1'
#
loop_
_entity.id
_entity.type
_entity.pdbx_description
1 polymer ?
#
loop_
_entity_poly.entity_id
_entity_poly.type
_entity_poly.pdbx_seq_one_letter_code
_entity_poly.pdbx_strand_id
1 'polypeptide(L)'
;MNMALPNDVRLTNAVANTVFVLAALVLAAAAVAWVARLPVFALRGIVVDGEMSRSSVAAIRANAAPQLQGNFFTINLAAARAAFETVPWVRQAIVRRVWPNRLAVTLTEHQAAAYWEDDNGDERLVNLQGEVFEANLGDVEEEGLPTLAGPEGSAAQMLALYRRLQPVLAPLEAEVETLRQSRRGSFTAELDNGATIEIGRGTDDVLVQRTERFVRTLPQVLAQYPGRALQYADLRHNDAYALRIQGVSTLLTPPPPVRNKPAPRPAAARQR
;
A
#
# COMPACT_ATOMS: atom_id res chain seq x y z
N MET A 1 1.43 17.58 85.58
CA MET A 1 0.17 18.25 85.18
C MET A 1 0.25 18.56 83.69
N ASN A 2 -0.36 17.71 82.82
CA ASN A 2 -0.48 17.99 81.38
C ASN A 2 -1.67 18.93 81.24
N MET A 3 -1.43 20.24 81.14
CA MET A 3 -2.47 21.19 80.70
C MET A 3 -2.87 20.90 79.30
N ALA A 4 -4.08 20.34 79.07
CA ALA A 4 -4.65 20.19 77.72
C ALA A 4 -4.84 21.56 77.08
N LEU A 5 -4.21 21.80 75.96
CA LEU A 5 -4.36 23.08 75.23
C LEU A 5 -5.85 23.33 74.87
N PRO A 6 -6.35 24.59 75.02
CA PRO A 6 -7.69 24.95 74.57
C PRO A 6 -8.00 24.53 73.13
N ASN A 7 -9.25 24.19 72.87
CA ASN A 7 -9.69 23.67 71.52
C ASN A 7 -9.38 24.58 70.36
N ASP A 8 -9.43 25.89 70.55
CA ASP A 8 -9.09 26.93 69.55
C ASP A 8 -7.60 26.93 69.22
N VAL A 9 -6.73 26.71 70.21
CA VAL A 9 -5.28 26.59 69.93
C VAL A 9 -4.95 25.29 69.18
N ARG A 10 -5.68 24.21 69.43
CA ARG A 10 -5.52 22.94 68.69
C ARG A 10 -5.99 23.10 67.24
N LEU A 11 -7.13 23.78 67.05
CA LEU A 11 -7.66 24.02 65.71
C LEU A 11 -6.74 24.97 64.91
N THR A 12 -6.27 26.05 65.53
CA THR A 12 -5.31 26.99 64.90
C THR A 12 -4.00 26.29 64.50
N ASN A 13 -3.46 25.44 65.38
CA ASN A 13 -2.26 24.69 65.07
C ASN A 13 -2.50 23.63 63.97
N ALA A 14 -3.66 22.98 63.95
CA ALA A 14 -4.00 22.05 62.87
C ALA A 14 -4.11 22.78 61.53
N VAL A 15 -4.78 23.92 61.45
CA VAL A 15 -4.88 24.77 60.27
C VAL A 15 -3.51 25.28 59.83
N ALA A 16 -2.69 25.79 60.78
CA ALA A 16 -1.34 26.25 60.48
C ALA A 16 -0.47 25.12 59.92
N ASN A 17 -0.49 23.93 60.56
CA ASN A 17 0.24 22.77 60.02
C ASN A 17 -0.22 22.35 58.63
N THR A 18 -1.53 22.36 58.36
CA THR A 18 -2.06 22.07 57.04
C THR A 18 -1.56 23.07 55.99
N VAL A 19 -1.57 24.37 56.34
CA VAL A 19 -1.05 25.43 55.45
C VAL A 19 0.46 25.26 55.23
N PHE A 20 1.24 24.94 56.25
CA PHE A 20 2.68 24.69 56.08
C PHE A 20 2.98 23.46 55.24
N VAL A 21 2.23 22.37 55.41
CA VAL A 21 2.37 21.17 54.58
C VAL A 21 2.03 21.47 53.10
N LEU A 22 0.93 22.19 52.86
CA LEU A 22 0.56 22.60 51.49
C LEU A 22 1.63 23.52 50.87
N ALA A 23 2.12 24.51 51.62
CA ALA A 23 3.20 25.38 51.16
C ALA A 23 4.48 24.62 50.85
N ALA A 24 4.86 23.66 51.70
CA ALA A 24 6.03 22.79 51.49
C ALA A 24 5.85 21.93 50.22
N LEU A 25 4.65 21.36 49.99
CA LEU A 25 4.35 20.60 48.76
C LEU A 25 4.43 21.47 47.49
N VAL A 26 3.90 22.69 47.55
CA VAL A 26 3.99 23.66 46.42
C VAL A 26 5.44 24.03 46.15
N LEU A 27 6.23 24.32 47.16
CA LEU A 27 7.66 24.62 47.02
C LEU A 27 8.45 23.44 46.47
N ALA A 28 8.16 22.22 46.91
CA ALA A 28 8.79 21.00 46.41
C ALA A 28 8.43 20.78 44.93
N ALA A 29 7.15 20.94 44.54
CA ALA A 29 6.70 20.87 43.18
C ALA A 29 7.37 21.93 42.28
N ALA A 30 7.47 23.16 42.75
CA ALA A 30 8.15 24.24 42.05
C ALA A 30 9.65 23.95 41.89
N ALA A 31 10.32 23.42 42.88
CA ALA A 31 11.73 23.02 42.79
C ALA A 31 11.94 21.89 41.79
N VAL A 32 11.09 20.87 41.76
CA VAL A 32 11.12 19.78 40.77
C VAL A 32 10.90 20.33 39.38
N ALA A 33 9.90 21.22 39.19
CA ALA A 33 9.62 21.84 37.90
C ALA A 33 10.77 22.73 37.42
N TRP A 34 11.44 23.42 38.35
CA TRP A 34 12.62 24.23 38.02
C TRP A 34 13.80 23.35 37.62
N VAL A 35 14.11 22.28 38.35
CA VAL A 35 15.16 21.31 38.00
C VAL A 35 14.88 20.68 36.64
N ALA A 36 13.64 20.27 36.39
CA ALA A 36 13.24 19.66 35.10
C ALA A 36 13.43 20.61 33.91
N ARG A 37 13.47 21.93 34.12
CA ARG A 37 13.70 22.95 33.08
C ARG A 37 15.15 23.35 32.87
N LEU A 38 16.08 22.76 33.65
CA LEU A 38 17.50 23.09 33.49
C LEU A 38 18.01 22.73 32.09
N PRO A 39 18.94 23.53 31.51
CA PRO A 39 19.48 23.32 30.18
C PRO A 39 20.20 21.97 29.98
N VAL A 40 20.57 21.30 31.08
CA VAL A 40 21.20 19.99 31.05
C VAL A 40 20.26 18.91 30.49
N PHE A 41 18.94 19.11 30.64
CA PHE A 41 17.90 18.22 30.16
C PHE A 41 17.30 18.64 28.81
N ALA A 42 17.81 19.74 28.21
CA ALA A 42 17.46 20.08 26.85
C ALA A 42 17.94 18.99 25.89
N LEU A 43 17.08 18.54 24.98
CA LEU A 43 17.42 17.51 24.01
C LEU A 43 18.59 17.98 23.12
N ARG A 44 19.71 17.25 23.14
CA ARG A 44 20.93 17.58 22.41
C ARG A 44 21.25 16.60 21.30
N GLY A 45 20.62 15.44 21.26
CA GLY A 45 20.92 14.42 20.27
C GLY A 45 19.79 13.43 20.03
N ILE A 46 19.70 13.04 18.78
CA ILE A 46 18.85 11.95 18.32
C ILE A 46 19.80 10.89 17.78
N VAL A 47 19.76 9.71 18.35
CA VAL A 47 20.45 8.52 17.84
C VAL A 47 19.42 7.75 17.03
N VAL A 48 19.67 7.62 15.74
CA VAL A 48 18.81 6.88 14.83
C VAL A 48 19.47 5.54 14.56
N ASP A 49 18.75 4.46 14.86
CA ASP A 49 19.12 3.08 14.59
C ASP A 49 18.10 2.45 13.65
N GLY A 50 18.50 1.48 12.86
CA GLY A 50 17.64 0.73 11.94
C GLY A 50 18.33 0.48 10.61
N GLU A 51 17.82 -0.48 9.86
CA GLU A 51 18.26 -0.74 8.49
C GLU A 51 17.58 0.30 7.57
N MET A 52 18.35 1.34 7.23
CA MET A 52 17.91 2.42 6.36
C MET A 52 18.66 2.32 5.03
N SER A 53 17.95 1.91 3.99
CA SER A 53 18.49 1.83 2.64
C SER A 53 18.06 3.01 1.76
N ARG A 54 16.88 3.56 2.03
CA ARG A 54 16.24 4.61 1.20
C ARG A 54 16.09 5.94 1.91
N SER A 55 15.97 5.95 3.25
CA SER A 55 15.85 7.17 4.03
C SER A 55 17.22 7.67 4.48
N SER A 56 17.62 8.86 4.09
CA SER A 56 18.84 9.45 4.62
C SER A 56 18.61 10.02 6.02
N VAL A 57 19.60 9.86 6.92
CA VAL A 57 19.59 10.46 8.27
C VAL A 57 19.38 11.98 8.19
N ALA A 58 19.87 12.64 7.11
CA ALA A 58 19.68 14.06 6.88
C ALA A 58 18.22 14.41 6.59
N ALA A 59 17.53 13.62 5.74
CA ALA A 59 16.10 13.82 5.44
C ALA A 59 15.23 13.60 6.69
N ILE A 60 15.50 12.54 7.45
CA ILE A 60 14.81 12.24 8.71
C ILE A 60 14.98 13.41 9.68
N ARG A 61 16.21 13.92 9.85
CA ARG A 61 16.47 15.05 10.74
C ARG A 61 15.78 16.32 10.27
N ALA A 62 15.78 16.61 8.98
CA ALA A 62 15.16 17.80 8.43
C ALA A 62 13.62 17.81 8.62
N ASN A 63 12.97 16.68 8.45
CA ASN A 63 11.51 16.56 8.54
C ASN A 63 11.01 16.38 9.98
N ALA A 64 11.66 15.53 10.78
CA ALA A 64 11.19 15.23 12.13
C ALA A 64 11.69 16.19 13.21
N ALA A 65 12.94 16.68 13.15
CA ALA A 65 13.50 17.49 14.22
C ALA A 65 12.72 18.78 14.54
N PRO A 66 12.17 19.54 13.56
CA PRO A 66 11.42 20.76 13.84
C PRO A 66 10.13 20.49 14.64
N GLN A 67 9.59 19.27 14.58
CA GLN A 67 8.36 18.87 15.27
C GLN A 67 8.61 18.38 16.71
N LEU A 68 9.88 18.18 17.09
CA LEU A 68 10.27 17.71 18.43
C LEU A 68 10.35 18.89 19.41
N GLN A 69 9.26 19.11 20.15
CA GLN A 69 9.20 20.16 21.16
C GLN A 69 9.31 19.61 22.57
N GLY A 70 10.03 20.35 23.45
CA GLY A 70 10.19 20.01 24.86
C GLY A 70 11.62 19.62 25.22
N ASN A 71 11.76 19.09 26.43
CA ASN A 71 13.01 18.57 26.97
C ASN A 71 12.87 17.08 27.29
N PHE A 72 13.91 16.48 27.86
CA PHE A 72 13.94 15.06 28.20
C PHE A 72 12.71 14.56 28.99
N PHE A 73 12.13 15.38 29.87
CA PHE A 73 10.99 15.01 30.71
C PHE A 73 9.65 15.35 30.04
N THR A 74 9.59 16.46 29.32
CA THR A 74 8.34 17.03 28.82
C THR A 74 8.02 16.67 27.37
N ILE A 75 8.98 16.10 26.61
CA ILE A 75 8.74 15.68 25.23
C ILE A 75 7.62 14.64 25.15
N ASN A 76 6.70 14.86 24.20
CA ASN A 76 5.67 13.90 23.87
C ASN A 76 6.23 12.85 22.91
N LEU A 77 6.46 11.63 23.40
CA LEU A 77 7.01 10.55 22.58
C LEU A 77 6.05 10.07 21.48
N ALA A 78 4.73 10.17 21.70
CA ALA A 78 3.76 9.80 20.67
C ALA A 78 3.77 10.81 19.52
N ALA A 79 3.85 12.11 19.82
CA ALA A 79 4.00 13.15 18.81
C ALA A 79 5.35 13.03 18.08
N ALA A 80 6.43 12.73 18.81
CA ALA A 80 7.73 12.48 18.23
C ALA A 80 7.71 11.28 17.27
N ARG A 81 7.09 10.16 17.67
CA ARG A 81 6.89 9.00 16.83
C ARG A 81 6.14 9.36 15.53
N ALA A 82 4.98 10.03 15.65
CA ALA A 82 4.20 10.45 14.50
C ALA A 82 5.02 11.35 13.55
N ALA A 83 5.87 12.24 14.09
CA ALA A 83 6.74 13.09 13.29
C ALA A 83 7.79 12.30 12.48
N PHE A 84 8.30 11.18 13.00
CA PHE A 84 9.19 10.31 12.24
C PHE A 84 8.42 9.48 11.19
N GLU A 85 7.20 9.09 11.48
CA GLU A 85 6.34 8.31 10.57
C GLU A 85 5.75 9.15 9.41
N THR A 86 5.92 10.49 9.41
CA THR A 86 5.61 11.33 8.24
C THR A 86 6.73 11.36 7.20
N VAL A 87 7.89 10.80 7.52
CA VAL A 87 9.01 10.75 6.57
C VAL A 87 8.74 9.67 5.52
N PRO A 88 8.83 9.96 4.22
CA PRO A 88 8.73 8.94 3.18
C PRO A 88 9.62 7.74 3.48
N TRP A 89 9.17 6.55 3.12
CA TRP A 89 9.82 5.27 3.40
C TRP A 89 9.80 4.81 4.86
N VAL A 90 9.53 5.66 5.85
CA VAL A 90 9.43 5.23 7.25
C VAL A 90 8.07 4.62 7.53
N ARG A 91 8.03 3.30 7.71
CA ARG A 91 6.82 2.56 8.07
C ARG A 91 6.47 2.68 9.54
N GLN A 92 7.48 2.57 10.41
CA GLN A 92 7.28 2.57 11.86
C GLN A 92 8.47 3.19 12.55
N ALA A 93 8.20 3.99 13.60
CA ALA A 93 9.22 4.56 14.46
C ALA A 93 9.00 4.14 15.93
N ILE A 94 10.04 3.70 16.59
CA ILE A 94 10.05 3.45 18.03
C ILE A 94 10.95 4.49 18.68
N VAL A 95 10.35 5.41 19.45
CA VAL A 95 11.07 6.51 20.10
C VAL A 95 11.18 6.23 21.60
N ARG A 96 12.41 6.27 22.13
CA ARG A 96 12.69 6.09 23.55
C ARG A 96 13.64 7.16 24.09
N ARG A 97 13.48 7.47 25.37
CA ARG A 97 14.39 8.39 26.04
C ARG A 97 15.68 7.70 26.45
N VAL A 98 16.80 8.36 26.19
CA VAL A 98 18.14 7.94 26.64
C VAL A 98 18.71 9.04 27.51
N TRP A 99 18.91 8.69 28.76
CA TRP A 99 19.39 9.62 29.78
C TRP A 99 20.78 10.17 29.41
N PRO A 100 21.11 11.45 29.69
CA PRO A 100 20.27 12.48 30.35
C PRO A 100 19.48 13.35 29.38
N ASN A 101 19.78 13.37 28.07
CA ASN A 101 19.27 14.40 27.14
C ASN A 101 19.22 13.94 25.68
N ARG A 102 19.06 12.63 25.42
CA ARG A 102 19.00 12.06 24.07
C ARG A 102 17.68 11.32 23.83
N LEU A 103 17.34 11.19 22.56
CA LEU A 103 16.34 10.25 22.08
C LEU A 103 17.02 9.15 21.26
N ALA A 104 16.66 7.91 21.47
CA ALA A 104 16.95 6.83 20.55
C ALA A 104 15.69 6.55 19.74
N VAL A 105 15.86 6.48 18.42
CA VAL A 105 14.80 6.25 17.46
C VAL A 105 15.19 5.04 16.63
N THR A 106 14.40 3.97 16.73
CA THR A 106 14.55 2.80 15.86
C THR A 106 13.51 2.90 14.76
N LEU A 107 13.97 2.90 13.52
CA LEU A 107 13.13 3.04 12.33
C LEU A 107 13.03 1.71 11.59
N THR A 108 11.84 1.44 11.06
CA THR A 108 11.59 0.35 10.12
C THR A 108 11.09 0.96 8.82
N GLU A 109 11.74 0.65 7.70
CA GLU A 109 11.36 1.15 6.39
C GLU A 109 10.28 0.29 5.74
N HIS A 110 9.49 0.91 4.84
CA HIS A 110 8.65 0.20 3.90
C HIS A 110 9.52 -0.58 2.91
N GLN A 111 9.13 -1.81 2.63
CA GLN A 111 9.66 -2.58 1.51
C GLN A 111 8.58 -2.61 0.43
N ALA A 112 8.84 -1.96 -0.70
CA ALA A 112 7.90 -1.91 -1.80
C ALA A 112 7.68 -3.32 -2.37
N ALA A 113 6.44 -3.63 -2.72
CA ALA A 113 6.03 -4.90 -3.30
C ALA A 113 5.29 -4.71 -4.62
N ALA A 114 4.70 -3.53 -4.85
CA ALA A 114 3.98 -3.20 -6.06
C ALA A 114 3.76 -1.68 -6.17
N TYR A 115 3.53 -1.19 -7.37
CA TYR A 115 2.88 0.09 -7.60
C TYR A 115 1.40 -0.03 -7.29
N TRP A 116 0.78 1.04 -6.82
CA TRP A 116 -0.64 1.16 -6.55
C TRP A 116 -1.25 2.27 -7.37
N GLU A 117 -2.18 1.94 -8.23
CA GLU A 117 -2.99 2.89 -8.99
C GLU A 117 -4.42 2.88 -8.45
N ASP A 118 -4.90 4.01 -7.96
CA ASP A 118 -6.27 4.13 -7.49
C ASP A 118 -7.25 4.43 -8.66
N ASP A 119 -8.54 4.50 -8.34
CA ASP A 119 -9.60 4.81 -9.31
C ASP A 119 -9.48 6.20 -9.97
N ASN A 120 -8.64 7.11 -9.45
CA ASN A 120 -8.40 8.45 -9.96
C ASN A 120 -7.14 8.50 -10.84
N GLY A 121 -6.35 7.43 -10.83
CA GLY A 121 -5.07 7.35 -11.54
C GLY A 121 -3.90 7.91 -10.72
N ASP A 122 -4.07 8.10 -9.39
CA ASP A 122 -2.98 8.48 -8.52
C ASP A 122 -2.09 7.27 -8.24
N GLU A 123 -0.80 7.42 -8.52
CA GLU A 123 0.19 6.36 -8.32
C GLU A 123 0.88 6.50 -6.96
N ARG A 124 0.90 5.41 -6.22
CA ARG A 124 1.55 5.25 -4.91
C ARG A 124 2.28 3.91 -4.86
N LEU A 125 2.78 3.53 -3.70
CA LEU A 125 3.41 2.23 -3.50
C LEU A 125 2.62 1.39 -2.50
N VAL A 126 2.71 0.06 -2.66
CA VAL A 126 2.22 -0.93 -1.69
C VAL A 126 3.43 -1.66 -1.12
N ASN A 127 3.51 -1.78 0.21
CA ASN A 127 4.56 -2.53 0.86
C ASN A 127 4.24 -4.04 0.96
N LEU A 128 5.20 -4.83 1.44
CA LEU A 128 5.03 -6.28 1.62
C LEU A 128 3.86 -6.67 2.54
N GLN A 129 3.38 -5.77 3.39
CA GLN A 129 2.25 -5.96 4.31
C GLN A 129 0.90 -5.58 3.66
N GLY A 130 0.94 -5.00 2.45
CA GLY A 130 -0.26 -4.55 1.73
C GLY A 130 -0.72 -3.14 2.14
N GLU A 131 0.12 -2.37 2.84
CA GLU A 131 -0.16 -0.99 3.21
C GLU A 131 0.25 -0.06 2.07
N VAL A 132 -0.64 0.86 1.68
CA VAL A 132 -0.35 1.92 0.70
C VAL A 132 0.41 3.04 1.38
N PHE A 133 1.47 3.51 0.76
CA PHE A 133 2.29 4.62 1.27
C PHE A 133 2.78 5.51 0.12
N GLU A 134 3.12 6.75 0.48
CA GLU A 134 3.64 7.74 -0.46
C GLU A 134 5.16 7.81 -0.37
N ALA A 135 5.83 7.62 -1.51
CA ALA A 135 7.26 7.82 -1.66
C ALA A 135 7.59 8.18 -3.11
N ASN A 136 8.84 8.52 -3.38
CA ASN A 136 9.27 8.78 -4.75
C ASN A 136 9.29 7.46 -5.54
N LEU A 137 8.45 7.36 -6.58
CA LEU A 137 8.33 6.17 -7.42
C LEU A 137 9.63 5.82 -8.15
N GLY A 138 10.43 6.83 -8.50
CA GLY A 138 11.74 6.64 -9.13
C GLY A 138 12.73 5.83 -8.29
N ASP A 139 12.54 5.78 -6.96
CA ASP A 139 13.41 5.01 -6.07
C ASP A 139 13.28 3.48 -6.26
N VAL A 140 12.22 3.02 -6.95
CA VAL A 140 11.90 1.59 -7.18
C VAL A 140 11.77 1.22 -8.65
N GLU A 141 12.05 2.14 -9.57
CA GLU A 141 11.86 1.94 -11.02
C GLU A 141 12.66 0.74 -11.56
N GLU A 142 13.85 0.50 -11.01
CA GLU A 142 14.70 -0.61 -11.42
C GLU A 142 14.30 -1.97 -10.81
N GLU A 143 13.33 -2.01 -9.90
CA GLU A 143 12.94 -3.25 -9.20
C GLU A 143 11.96 -4.13 -9.99
N GLY A 144 11.40 -3.64 -11.09
CA GLY A 144 10.45 -4.39 -11.92
C GLY A 144 9.19 -4.81 -11.15
N LEU A 145 8.67 -3.94 -10.28
CA LEU A 145 7.50 -4.23 -9.47
C LEU A 145 6.23 -4.26 -10.33
N PRO A 146 5.27 -5.15 -10.01
CA PRO A 146 3.98 -5.16 -10.67
C PRO A 146 3.14 -3.94 -10.29
N THR A 147 2.16 -3.62 -11.14
CA THR A 147 1.14 -2.61 -10.86
C THR A 147 -0.14 -3.28 -10.35
N LEU A 148 -0.62 -2.85 -9.21
CA LEU A 148 -1.92 -3.23 -8.66
C LEU A 148 -2.87 -2.04 -8.79
N ALA A 149 -4.00 -2.21 -9.47
CA ALA A 149 -4.96 -1.13 -9.70
C ALA A 149 -6.34 -1.52 -9.17
N GLY A 150 -6.96 -0.64 -8.37
CA GLY A 150 -8.28 -0.96 -7.83
C GLY A 150 -8.85 0.08 -6.87
N PRO A 151 -10.04 -0.20 -6.31
CA PRO A 151 -10.68 0.69 -5.35
C PRO A 151 -9.84 0.93 -4.11
N GLU A 152 -9.94 2.10 -3.53
CA GLU A 152 -9.24 2.43 -2.29
C GLU A 152 -9.53 1.40 -1.17
N GLY A 153 -8.48 1.03 -0.42
CA GLY A 153 -8.56 0.02 0.64
C GLY A 153 -8.46 -1.44 0.16
N SER A 154 -8.42 -1.72 -1.15
CA SER A 154 -8.29 -3.09 -1.67
C SER A 154 -6.83 -3.56 -1.85
N ALA A 155 -5.84 -2.71 -1.64
CA ALA A 155 -4.42 -2.98 -1.91
C ALA A 155 -3.90 -4.28 -1.25
N ALA A 156 -4.22 -4.51 0.02
CA ALA A 156 -3.79 -5.72 0.73
C ALA A 156 -4.38 -6.99 0.13
N GLN A 157 -5.67 -6.98 -0.25
CA GLN A 157 -6.32 -8.09 -0.92
C GLN A 157 -5.75 -8.31 -2.33
N MET A 158 -5.52 -7.22 -3.08
CA MET A 158 -4.92 -7.26 -4.40
C MET A 158 -3.53 -7.90 -4.38
N LEU A 159 -2.69 -7.49 -3.44
CA LEU A 159 -1.35 -8.06 -3.25
C LEU A 159 -1.40 -9.54 -2.86
N ALA A 160 -2.33 -9.92 -1.99
CA ALA A 160 -2.52 -11.32 -1.61
C ALA A 160 -2.96 -12.18 -2.81
N LEU A 161 -3.90 -11.70 -3.60
CA LEU A 161 -4.35 -12.37 -4.82
C LEU A 161 -3.24 -12.45 -5.88
N TYR A 162 -2.50 -11.36 -6.11
CA TYR A 162 -1.35 -11.34 -7.02
C TYR A 162 -0.34 -12.42 -6.67
N ARG A 163 0.05 -12.52 -5.39
CA ARG A 163 1.00 -13.54 -4.91
C ARG A 163 0.52 -14.98 -5.12
N ARG A 164 -0.79 -15.19 -5.15
CA ARG A 164 -1.38 -16.51 -5.44
C ARG A 164 -1.49 -16.79 -6.94
N LEU A 165 -1.73 -15.77 -7.77
CA LEU A 165 -1.87 -15.91 -9.23
C LEU A 165 -0.52 -16.07 -9.92
N GLN A 166 0.52 -15.39 -9.47
CA GLN A 166 1.86 -15.41 -10.09
C GLN A 166 2.41 -16.85 -10.28
N PRO A 167 2.45 -17.73 -9.25
CA PRO A 167 2.92 -19.10 -9.44
C PRO A 167 2.00 -19.94 -10.33
N VAL A 168 0.70 -19.62 -10.40
CA VAL A 168 -0.26 -20.32 -11.27
C VAL A 168 -0.02 -19.96 -12.74
N LEU A 169 0.35 -18.71 -13.02
CA LEU A 169 0.61 -18.22 -14.38
C LEU A 169 2.04 -18.49 -14.86
N ALA A 170 2.97 -18.81 -13.96
CA ALA A 170 4.38 -19.12 -14.30
C ALA A 170 4.57 -20.14 -15.45
N PRO A 171 3.73 -21.20 -15.60
CA PRO A 171 3.86 -22.12 -16.74
C PRO A 171 3.60 -21.49 -18.11
N LEU A 172 3.07 -20.27 -18.18
CA LEU A 172 2.88 -19.51 -19.41
C LEU A 172 4.15 -18.75 -19.84
N GLU A 173 5.24 -18.88 -19.07
CA GLU A 173 6.50 -18.15 -19.28
C GLU A 173 6.28 -16.64 -19.37
N ALA A 174 5.33 -16.12 -18.57
CA ALA A 174 4.96 -14.72 -18.50
C ALA A 174 4.67 -14.30 -17.06
N GLU A 175 4.97 -13.06 -16.75
CA GLU A 175 4.72 -12.47 -15.44
C GLU A 175 3.53 -11.52 -15.48
N VAL A 176 2.82 -11.39 -14.36
CA VAL A 176 1.73 -10.41 -14.25
C VAL A 176 2.35 -9.04 -14.07
N GLU A 177 2.27 -8.22 -15.09
CA GLU A 177 2.71 -6.82 -15.07
C GLU A 177 1.68 -5.94 -14.37
N THR A 178 0.38 -6.12 -14.68
CA THR A 178 -0.70 -5.36 -14.05
C THR A 178 -1.82 -6.29 -13.59
N LEU A 179 -2.25 -6.16 -12.34
CA LEU A 179 -3.48 -6.78 -11.83
C LEU A 179 -4.47 -5.68 -11.47
N ARG A 180 -5.61 -5.63 -12.18
CA ARG A 180 -6.62 -4.60 -12.01
C ARG A 180 -7.92 -5.16 -11.46
N GLN A 181 -8.50 -4.50 -10.45
CA GLN A 181 -9.83 -4.75 -9.95
C GLN A 181 -10.77 -3.62 -10.35
N SER A 182 -11.80 -3.92 -11.11
CA SER A 182 -12.83 -2.93 -11.45
C SER A 182 -13.68 -2.59 -10.22
N ARG A 183 -14.37 -1.43 -10.23
CA ARG A 183 -15.35 -1.04 -9.19
C ARG A 183 -16.46 -2.07 -8.96
N ARG A 184 -16.71 -2.95 -9.92
CA ARG A 184 -17.69 -4.03 -9.81
C ARG A 184 -17.09 -5.34 -9.28
N GLY A 185 -15.83 -5.33 -8.85
CA GLY A 185 -15.12 -6.49 -8.29
C GLY A 185 -14.70 -7.53 -9.33
N SER A 186 -14.56 -7.16 -10.62
CA SER A 186 -14.01 -8.03 -11.65
C SER A 186 -12.50 -7.82 -11.74
N PHE A 187 -11.75 -8.91 -11.84
CA PHE A 187 -10.30 -8.90 -11.95
C PHE A 187 -9.84 -9.14 -13.38
N THR A 188 -8.83 -8.39 -13.80
CA THR A 188 -8.13 -8.50 -15.09
C THR A 188 -6.63 -8.53 -14.81
N ALA A 189 -5.91 -9.46 -15.40
CA ALA A 189 -4.46 -9.52 -15.38
C ALA A 189 -3.90 -9.18 -16.77
N GLU A 190 -2.92 -8.29 -16.82
CA GLU A 190 -2.13 -7.99 -18.00
C GLU A 190 -0.74 -8.59 -17.77
N LEU A 191 -0.26 -9.34 -18.76
CA LEU A 191 1.02 -10.02 -18.71
C LEU A 191 2.11 -9.22 -19.43
N ASP A 192 3.35 -9.38 -19.05
CA ASP A 192 4.54 -8.76 -19.65
C ASP A 192 4.69 -9.01 -21.16
N ASN A 193 4.13 -10.11 -21.67
CA ASN A 193 4.08 -10.42 -23.09
C ASN A 193 2.92 -9.73 -23.84
N GLY A 194 2.16 -8.86 -23.17
CA GLY A 194 1.02 -8.10 -23.70
C GLY A 194 -0.30 -8.86 -23.74
N ALA A 195 -0.37 -10.10 -23.23
CA ALA A 195 -1.63 -10.82 -23.15
C ALA A 195 -2.50 -10.33 -21.99
N THR A 196 -3.81 -10.20 -22.23
CA THR A 196 -4.79 -9.81 -21.21
C THR A 196 -5.66 -11.00 -20.82
N ILE A 197 -5.85 -11.21 -19.54
CA ILE A 197 -6.67 -12.29 -18.96
C ILE A 197 -7.78 -11.70 -18.12
N GLU A 198 -9.03 -11.77 -18.59
CA GLU A 198 -10.24 -11.45 -17.84
C GLU A 198 -10.59 -12.59 -16.88
N ILE A 199 -10.14 -12.50 -15.64
CA ILE A 199 -10.37 -13.56 -14.63
C ILE A 199 -11.81 -13.53 -14.13
N GLY A 200 -12.40 -12.32 -14.03
CA GLY A 200 -13.78 -12.11 -13.61
C GLY A 200 -13.95 -11.90 -12.12
N ARG A 201 -15.12 -12.23 -11.59
CA ARG A 201 -15.48 -12.04 -10.17
C ARG A 201 -15.47 -13.37 -9.43
N GLY A 202 -15.27 -13.28 -8.12
CA GLY A 202 -15.33 -14.43 -7.21
C GLY A 202 -14.52 -14.19 -5.96
N THR A 203 -14.48 -15.19 -5.08
CA THR A 203 -13.51 -15.24 -3.99
C THR A 203 -12.13 -15.56 -4.57
N ASP A 204 -11.07 -15.23 -3.86
CA ASP A 204 -9.70 -15.51 -4.28
C ASP A 204 -9.50 -16.96 -4.70
N ASP A 205 -10.11 -17.92 -3.97
CA ASP A 205 -10.04 -19.35 -4.30
C ASP A 205 -10.68 -19.68 -5.65
N VAL A 206 -11.84 -19.07 -5.94
CA VAL A 206 -12.54 -19.24 -7.22
C VAL A 206 -11.72 -18.66 -8.37
N LEU A 207 -11.10 -17.48 -8.16
CA LEU A 207 -10.27 -16.82 -9.16
C LEU A 207 -9.03 -17.65 -9.47
N VAL A 208 -8.34 -18.12 -8.43
CA VAL A 208 -7.15 -18.98 -8.56
C VAL A 208 -7.51 -20.29 -9.27
N GLN A 209 -8.55 -21.01 -8.82
CA GLN A 209 -8.98 -22.27 -9.42
C GLN A 209 -9.36 -22.13 -10.91
N ARG A 210 -10.01 -21.00 -11.27
CA ARG A 210 -10.37 -20.68 -12.64
C ARG A 210 -9.13 -20.47 -13.50
N THR A 211 -8.15 -19.75 -12.98
CA THR A 211 -6.86 -19.51 -13.65
C THR A 211 -6.05 -20.80 -13.79
N GLU A 212 -5.99 -21.64 -12.74
CA GLU A 212 -5.34 -22.96 -12.81
C GLU A 212 -5.92 -23.86 -13.90
N ARG A 213 -7.27 -23.91 -14.01
CA ARG A 213 -7.93 -24.67 -15.07
C ARG A 213 -7.54 -24.16 -16.44
N PHE A 214 -7.54 -22.84 -16.63
CA PHE A 214 -7.12 -22.20 -17.87
C PHE A 214 -5.68 -22.57 -18.23
N VAL A 215 -4.72 -22.35 -17.33
CA VAL A 215 -3.30 -22.63 -17.57
C VAL A 215 -3.06 -24.11 -17.91
N ARG A 216 -3.76 -25.03 -17.27
CA ARG A 216 -3.65 -26.48 -17.53
C ARG A 216 -4.13 -26.86 -18.93
N THR A 217 -5.15 -26.20 -19.45
CA THR A 217 -5.77 -26.56 -20.74
C THR A 217 -5.26 -25.75 -21.91
N LEU A 218 -4.71 -24.57 -21.67
CA LEU A 218 -4.21 -23.65 -22.73
C LEU A 218 -3.16 -24.30 -23.64
N PRO A 219 -2.16 -25.08 -23.17
CA PRO A 219 -1.17 -25.69 -24.05
C PRO A 219 -1.77 -26.61 -25.11
N GLN A 220 -2.86 -27.32 -24.78
CA GLN A 220 -3.54 -28.21 -25.72
C GLN A 220 -4.23 -27.41 -26.85
N VAL A 221 -4.71 -26.21 -26.54
CA VAL A 221 -5.32 -25.30 -27.53
C VAL A 221 -4.22 -24.67 -28.39
N LEU A 222 -3.16 -24.15 -27.78
CA LEU A 222 -2.04 -23.51 -28.49
C LEU A 222 -1.29 -24.50 -29.40
N ALA A 223 -1.24 -25.79 -29.06
CA ALA A 223 -0.66 -26.82 -29.92
C ALA A 223 -1.33 -26.90 -31.30
N GLN A 224 -2.59 -26.46 -31.43
CA GLN A 224 -3.30 -26.38 -32.70
C GLN A 224 -2.90 -25.14 -33.55
N TYR A 225 -2.20 -24.17 -32.91
CA TYR A 225 -1.79 -22.91 -33.55
C TYR A 225 -0.30 -22.63 -33.28
N PRO A 226 0.60 -23.46 -33.82
CA PRO A 226 2.03 -23.37 -33.54
C PRO A 226 2.61 -22.00 -33.92
N GLY A 227 3.43 -21.44 -33.01
CA GLY A 227 4.11 -20.17 -33.21
C GLY A 227 3.20 -18.93 -33.08
N ARG A 228 1.98 -19.09 -32.56
CA ARG A 228 1.04 -17.95 -32.35
C ARG A 228 0.87 -17.67 -30.87
N ALA A 229 0.95 -16.37 -30.52
CA ALA A 229 0.84 -15.92 -29.14
C ALA A 229 -0.62 -15.75 -28.71
N LEU A 230 -0.89 -15.99 -27.44
CA LEU A 230 -2.12 -15.57 -26.79
C LEU A 230 -2.16 -14.03 -26.74
N GLN A 231 -3.28 -13.42 -27.07
CA GLN A 231 -3.52 -11.97 -26.95
C GLN A 231 -4.54 -11.65 -25.85
N TYR A 232 -5.57 -12.51 -25.72
CA TYR A 232 -6.65 -12.27 -24.78
C TYR A 232 -7.30 -13.59 -24.37
N ALA A 233 -7.66 -13.71 -23.10
CA ALA A 233 -8.44 -14.81 -22.55
C ALA A 233 -9.57 -14.28 -21.68
N ASP A 234 -10.79 -14.75 -21.86
CA ASP A 234 -11.95 -14.45 -21.03
C ASP A 234 -12.35 -15.71 -20.24
N LEU A 235 -12.08 -15.68 -18.94
CA LEU A 235 -12.33 -16.80 -18.02
C LEU A 235 -13.62 -16.63 -17.20
N ARG A 236 -14.44 -15.63 -17.49
CA ARG A 236 -15.64 -15.29 -16.70
C ARG A 236 -16.71 -16.38 -16.72
N HIS A 237 -16.70 -17.24 -17.71
CA HIS A 237 -17.63 -18.37 -17.80
C HIS A 237 -17.11 -19.56 -16.98
N ASN A 238 -18.05 -20.24 -16.27
CA ASN A 238 -17.67 -21.33 -15.35
C ASN A 238 -17.09 -22.55 -16.09
N ASP A 239 -17.64 -22.88 -17.26
CA ASP A 239 -17.36 -24.15 -17.95
C ASP A 239 -16.57 -23.98 -19.27
N ALA A 240 -16.33 -22.75 -19.70
CA ALA A 240 -15.63 -22.44 -20.92
C ALA A 240 -14.85 -21.13 -20.80
N TYR A 241 -13.88 -20.93 -21.67
CA TYR A 241 -13.21 -19.65 -21.83
C TYR A 241 -13.10 -19.28 -23.34
N ALA A 242 -13.10 -17.99 -23.63
CA ALA A 242 -12.89 -17.49 -24.98
C ALA A 242 -11.44 -17.02 -25.13
N LEU A 243 -10.83 -17.30 -26.27
CA LEU A 243 -9.46 -16.90 -26.56
C LEU A 243 -9.40 -16.03 -27.82
N ARG A 244 -8.47 -15.07 -27.78
CA ARG A 244 -7.97 -14.42 -28.98
C ARG A 244 -6.50 -14.79 -29.14
N ILE A 245 -6.21 -15.49 -30.24
CA ILE A 245 -4.87 -15.92 -30.62
C ILE A 245 -4.44 -15.08 -31.81
N GLN A 246 -3.19 -14.67 -31.83
CA GLN A 246 -2.64 -13.82 -32.90
C GLN A 246 -2.89 -14.41 -34.29
N GLY A 247 -3.54 -13.65 -35.17
CA GLY A 247 -3.79 -14.04 -36.56
C GLY A 247 -4.79 -15.19 -36.75
N VAL A 248 -5.55 -15.57 -35.69
CA VAL A 248 -6.67 -16.52 -35.80
C VAL A 248 -7.97 -15.73 -35.80
N SER A 249 -8.81 -15.94 -36.85
CA SER A 249 -10.16 -15.36 -36.94
C SER A 249 -11.17 -16.47 -37.09
N THR A 250 -12.22 -16.44 -36.28
CA THR A 250 -13.41 -17.32 -36.44
C THR A 250 -14.50 -16.70 -37.27
N LEU A 251 -14.27 -15.49 -37.80
CA LEU A 251 -15.18 -14.89 -38.75
C LEU A 251 -15.15 -15.70 -40.05
N LEU A 252 -16.26 -16.33 -40.37
CA LEU A 252 -16.45 -16.92 -41.69
C LEU A 252 -16.25 -15.81 -42.74
N THR A 253 -15.32 -16.01 -43.66
CA THR A 253 -15.15 -15.11 -44.77
C THR A 253 -16.53 -14.99 -45.46
N PRO A 254 -17.09 -13.77 -45.63
CA PRO A 254 -18.37 -13.64 -46.31
C PRO A 254 -18.26 -14.32 -47.68
N PRO A 255 -19.26 -15.10 -48.11
CA PRO A 255 -19.21 -15.71 -49.42
C PRO A 255 -18.95 -14.61 -50.46
N PRO A 256 -18.11 -14.89 -51.49
CA PRO A 256 -17.81 -13.90 -52.51
C PRO A 256 -19.13 -13.35 -53.06
N PRO A 257 -19.22 -12.06 -53.34
CA PRO A 257 -20.46 -11.48 -53.85
C PRO A 257 -20.91 -12.23 -55.11
N VAL A 258 -22.15 -12.74 -55.06
CA VAL A 258 -22.76 -13.42 -56.20
C VAL A 258 -22.73 -12.47 -57.38
N ARG A 259 -21.89 -12.77 -58.34
CA ARG A 259 -21.78 -12.01 -59.59
C ARG A 259 -23.08 -12.19 -60.32
N ASN A 260 -24.06 -11.26 -60.19
CA ASN A 260 -25.28 -11.26 -60.96
C ASN A 260 -24.91 -11.23 -62.42
N LYS A 261 -25.19 -12.34 -63.13
CA LYS A 261 -25.12 -12.35 -64.58
C LYS A 261 -26.02 -11.24 -65.11
N PRO A 262 -25.50 -10.37 -65.97
CA PRO A 262 -26.36 -9.36 -66.65
C PRO A 262 -27.54 -10.05 -67.28
N ALA A 263 -28.76 -9.53 -67.05
CA ALA A 263 -29.95 -10.00 -67.72
C ALA A 263 -29.79 -9.89 -69.26
N PRO A 264 -30.28 -10.88 -70.03
CA PRO A 264 -30.21 -10.83 -71.47
C PRO A 264 -30.95 -9.59 -71.97
N ARG A 265 -30.31 -8.79 -72.81
CA ARG A 265 -30.93 -7.63 -73.53
C ARG A 265 -32.16 -8.09 -74.34
N PRO A 266 -33.30 -7.42 -74.18
CA PRO A 266 -34.45 -7.72 -75.06
C PRO A 266 -34.07 -7.43 -76.50
N ALA A 267 -34.42 -8.39 -77.38
CA ALA A 267 -34.22 -8.28 -78.79
C ALA A 267 -35.00 -7.09 -79.34
N ALA A 268 -34.32 -6.24 -80.12
CA ALA A 268 -34.94 -5.09 -80.79
C ALA A 268 -36.01 -5.56 -81.77
N ALA A 269 -37.23 -5.14 -81.53
CA ALA A 269 -38.33 -5.34 -82.48
C ALA A 269 -38.04 -4.60 -83.81
N ARG A 270 -37.88 -5.36 -84.88
CA ARG A 270 -37.87 -4.80 -86.21
C ARG A 270 -39.27 -4.29 -86.51
N GLN A 271 -39.42 -2.97 -86.71
CA GLN A 271 -40.58 -2.37 -87.33
C GLN A 271 -40.44 -2.54 -88.88
N ARG A 272 -41.49 -3.06 -89.47
CA ARG A 272 -41.81 -2.88 -90.92
C ARG A 272 -42.75 -1.71 -91.04
#